data_b707f6cd118e259d904922ad5594ab6c
#
_entry.id   b707f6cd118e259d904922ad5594ab6c
#
_cell.length_a   1.000
_cell.length_b   1.000
_cell.length_c   1.000
_cell.angle_alpha   90.00
_cell.angle_beta   90.00
_cell.angle_gamma   90.00
#
_symmetry.space_group_name_H-M   'P 1'
#
loop_
_entity.id
_entity.type
_entity.pdbx_description
1 polymer ?
#
loop_
_entity_poly.entity_id
_entity_poly.type
_entity_poly.pdbx_seq_one_letter_code
_entity_poly.pdbx_strand_id
1 'polypeptide(L)'
;MAGIDTAPGDTQQVYERQAAAYDASRSRALFEARWLARFAACLSPGARVLDLGCGTGEPIARWFMAEGFTVTGVDFATSMLDLARTRWPQGDWRQGDMRGLDLDETFDGIIAWDSFFHLRPDEQRTCIAHMARHLVPGGSVLITVGHMAGETTGTVGGETVYHASLSPGDYVTCLEQNGMRLTGFLAEDPETDKHSVLMARKDHDQET
;
A
#
# COMPACT_ATOMS: atom_id res chain seq x y z
N MET A 1 13.72 18.25 21.03
CA MET A 1 12.76 17.23 20.56
C MET A 1 13.45 15.88 20.69
N ALA A 2 12.90 14.97 21.50
CA ALA A 2 13.42 13.62 21.58
C ALA A 2 13.23 12.96 20.20
N GLY A 3 14.28 12.43 19.60
CA GLY A 3 14.20 11.70 18.36
C GLY A 3 13.29 10.48 18.54
N ILE A 4 12.53 10.15 17.51
CA ILE A 4 11.73 8.92 17.47
C ILE A 4 12.73 7.76 17.42
N ASP A 5 12.78 6.98 18.49
CA ASP A 5 13.84 5.98 18.77
C ASP A 5 13.60 4.65 18.02
N THR A 6 12.78 4.66 16.96
CA THR A 6 12.53 3.48 16.12
C THR A 6 12.92 3.77 14.68
N ALA A 7 13.98 3.10 14.22
CA ALA A 7 14.36 3.16 12.80
C ALA A 7 13.37 2.35 11.94
N PRO A 8 13.04 2.82 10.72
CA PRO A 8 12.21 2.05 9.78
C PRO A 8 12.70 0.62 9.52
N GLY A 9 13.98 0.35 9.68
CA GLY A 9 14.56 -0.99 9.57
C GLY A 9 14.05 -2.00 10.61
N ASP A 10 13.57 -1.53 11.76
CA ASP A 10 13.04 -2.41 12.81
C ASP A 10 11.62 -2.88 12.49
N THR A 11 10.87 -2.14 11.67
CA THR A 11 9.49 -2.47 11.29
C THR A 11 9.38 -3.84 10.63
N GLN A 12 10.30 -4.20 9.72
CA GLN A 12 10.32 -5.53 9.11
C GLN A 12 10.45 -6.64 10.17
N GLN A 13 11.38 -6.48 11.11
CA GLN A 13 11.61 -7.48 12.14
C GLN A 13 10.42 -7.63 13.09
N VAL A 14 9.71 -6.53 13.37
CA VAL A 14 8.46 -6.58 14.14
C VAL A 14 7.42 -7.41 13.41
N TYR A 15 7.17 -7.16 12.13
CA TYR A 15 6.20 -7.91 11.33
C TYR A 15 6.60 -9.39 11.17
N GLU A 16 7.90 -9.69 11.04
CA GLU A 16 8.38 -11.09 11.04
C GLU A 16 8.03 -11.83 12.33
N ARG A 17 8.24 -11.19 13.49
CA ARG A 17 7.96 -11.82 14.78
C ARG A 17 6.47 -11.87 15.09
N GLN A 18 5.72 -10.87 14.67
CA GLN A 18 4.33 -10.65 15.05
C GLN A 18 3.30 -11.10 13.99
N ALA A 19 3.73 -11.77 12.92
CA ALA A 19 2.86 -12.13 11.80
C ALA A 19 1.58 -12.87 12.25
N ALA A 20 1.71 -13.87 13.12
CA ALA A 20 0.56 -14.63 13.61
C ALA A 20 -0.36 -13.79 14.52
N ALA A 21 0.20 -12.93 15.38
CA ALA A 21 -0.58 -12.04 16.25
C ALA A 21 -1.29 -10.95 15.45
N TYR A 22 -0.59 -10.35 14.49
CA TYR A 22 -1.17 -9.39 13.55
C TYR A 22 -2.33 -10.02 12.78
N ASP A 23 -2.13 -11.19 12.20
CA ASP A 23 -3.16 -11.90 11.44
C ASP A 23 -4.40 -12.24 12.29
N ALA A 24 -4.19 -12.65 13.53
CA ALA A 24 -5.29 -12.95 14.46
C ALA A 24 -6.09 -11.68 14.84
N SER A 25 -5.43 -10.52 14.92
CA SER A 25 -6.05 -9.25 15.32
C SER A 25 -6.61 -8.44 14.15
N ARG A 26 -6.12 -8.66 12.92
CA ARG A 26 -6.54 -7.90 11.72
C ARG A 26 -8.03 -8.11 11.46
N SER A 27 -8.76 -7.01 11.45
CA SER A 27 -10.20 -7.04 11.13
C SER A 27 -10.43 -7.58 9.73
N ARG A 28 -11.39 -8.50 9.61
CA ARG A 28 -11.88 -9.05 8.34
C ARG A 28 -13.24 -8.48 7.95
N ALA A 29 -13.71 -7.44 8.66
CA ALA A 29 -14.98 -6.78 8.39
C ALA A 29 -14.97 -5.95 7.10
N LEU A 30 -13.81 -5.83 6.44
CA LEU A 30 -13.60 -5.13 5.17
C LEU A 30 -14.14 -3.68 5.22
N PHE A 31 -13.78 -2.93 6.28
CA PHE A 31 -14.14 -1.52 6.39
C PHE A 31 -13.56 -0.67 5.23
N GLU A 32 -12.59 -1.20 4.51
CA GLU A 32 -11.97 -0.66 3.30
C GLU A 32 -12.88 -0.74 2.06
N ALA A 33 -13.95 -1.53 2.10
CA ALA A 33 -14.74 -1.96 0.93
C ALA A 33 -15.12 -0.82 -0.02
N ARG A 34 -15.54 0.34 0.50
CA ARG A 34 -15.93 1.48 -0.34
C ARG A 34 -14.76 2.02 -1.20
N TRP A 35 -13.55 2.04 -0.63
CA TRP A 35 -12.36 2.48 -1.35
C TRP A 35 -11.87 1.43 -2.33
N LEU A 36 -11.93 0.16 -1.95
CA LEU A 36 -11.60 -0.95 -2.85
C LEU A 36 -12.55 -0.98 -4.05
N ALA A 37 -13.87 -0.83 -3.82
CA ALA A 37 -14.86 -0.78 -4.91
C ALA A 37 -14.65 0.45 -5.81
N ARG A 38 -14.34 1.62 -5.22
CA ARG A 38 -14.03 2.83 -6.00
C ARG A 38 -12.77 2.68 -6.84
N PHE A 39 -11.74 2.06 -6.28
CA PHE A 39 -10.50 1.77 -6.98
C PHE A 39 -10.72 0.74 -8.10
N ALA A 40 -11.40 -0.36 -7.80
CA ALA A 40 -11.74 -1.41 -8.78
C ALA A 40 -12.58 -0.87 -9.96
N ALA A 41 -13.47 0.10 -9.71
CA ALA A 41 -14.24 0.74 -10.77
C ALA A 41 -13.38 1.55 -11.78
N CYS A 42 -12.12 1.84 -11.44
CA CYS A 42 -11.16 2.46 -12.36
C CYS A 42 -10.40 1.45 -13.22
N LEU A 43 -10.58 0.15 -12.98
CA LEU A 43 -9.84 -0.94 -13.60
C LEU A 43 -10.75 -1.75 -14.55
N SER A 44 -10.16 -2.38 -15.55
CA SER A 44 -10.87 -3.32 -16.42
C SER A 44 -11.11 -4.66 -15.69
N PRO A 45 -12.15 -5.41 -16.04
CA PRO A 45 -12.34 -6.77 -15.52
C PRO A 45 -11.11 -7.65 -15.78
N GLY A 46 -10.67 -8.38 -14.75
CA GLY A 46 -9.48 -9.23 -14.83
C GLY A 46 -8.14 -8.51 -14.78
N ALA A 47 -8.15 -7.19 -14.53
CA ALA A 47 -6.95 -6.37 -14.45
C ALA A 47 -5.95 -6.91 -13.41
N ARG A 48 -4.68 -6.55 -13.59
CA ARG A 48 -3.57 -6.93 -12.73
C ARG A 48 -3.40 -5.89 -11.62
N VAL A 49 -3.48 -6.33 -10.38
CA VAL A 49 -3.33 -5.50 -9.19
C VAL A 49 -2.07 -5.91 -8.41
N LEU A 50 -1.21 -4.94 -8.11
CA LEU A 50 -0.08 -5.09 -7.21
C LEU A 50 -0.47 -4.59 -5.82
N ASP A 51 -0.34 -5.46 -4.82
CA ASP A 51 -0.56 -5.14 -3.39
C ASP A 51 0.80 -5.03 -2.68
N LEU A 52 1.19 -3.80 -2.33
CA LEU A 52 2.48 -3.48 -1.68
C LEU A 52 2.32 -3.44 -0.15
N GLY A 53 3.04 -4.33 0.53
CA GLY A 53 2.84 -4.61 1.93
C GLY A 53 1.58 -5.44 2.14
N CYS A 54 1.41 -6.48 1.30
CA CYS A 54 0.20 -7.30 1.24
C CYS A 54 -0.08 -8.12 2.51
N GLY A 55 0.90 -8.22 3.41
CA GLY A 55 0.79 -9.00 4.63
C GLY A 55 0.39 -10.44 4.34
N THR A 56 -0.66 -10.90 5.02
CA THR A 56 -1.20 -12.27 4.88
C THR A 56 -2.21 -12.43 3.73
N GLY A 57 -2.35 -11.41 2.88
CA GLY A 57 -3.35 -11.35 1.80
C GLY A 57 -4.78 -11.07 2.27
N GLU A 58 -5.00 -10.92 3.59
CA GLU A 58 -6.30 -10.64 4.20
C GLU A 58 -6.38 -9.18 4.68
N PRO A 59 -7.52 -8.51 4.50
CA PRO A 59 -8.69 -8.92 3.70
C PRO A 59 -8.62 -8.46 2.23
N ILE A 60 -7.62 -7.66 1.86
CA ILE A 60 -7.59 -6.85 0.63
C ILE A 60 -7.29 -7.70 -0.60
N ALA A 61 -6.14 -8.39 -0.64
CA ALA A 61 -5.79 -9.24 -1.79
C ALA A 61 -6.84 -10.32 -2.03
N ARG A 62 -7.39 -10.93 -0.95
CA ARG A 62 -8.51 -11.86 -1.04
C ARG A 62 -9.72 -11.23 -1.74
N TRP A 63 -10.07 -10.01 -1.37
CA TRP A 63 -11.20 -9.31 -1.97
C TRP A 63 -11.00 -9.10 -3.47
N PHE A 64 -9.82 -8.62 -3.90
CA PHE A 64 -9.51 -8.44 -5.31
C PHE A 64 -9.58 -9.77 -6.09
N MET A 65 -9.03 -10.84 -5.54
CA MET A 65 -9.11 -12.16 -6.16
C MET A 65 -10.56 -12.65 -6.30
N ALA A 66 -11.41 -12.40 -5.29
CA ALA A 66 -12.83 -12.75 -5.33
C ALA A 66 -13.62 -11.94 -6.37
N GLU A 67 -13.22 -10.70 -6.62
CA GLU A 67 -13.79 -9.84 -7.67
C GLU A 67 -13.21 -10.15 -9.08
N GLY A 68 -12.35 -11.16 -9.19
CA GLY A 68 -11.81 -11.65 -10.47
C GLY A 68 -10.56 -10.92 -10.96
N PHE A 69 -9.87 -10.15 -10.13
CA PHE A 69 -8.59 -9.53 -10.45
C PHE A 69 -7.43 -10.52 -10.29
N THR A 70 -6.36 -10.31 -11.07
CA THR A 70 -5.09 -11.03 -10.89
C THR A 70 -4.24 -10.26 -9.91
N VAL A 71 -3.90 -10.88 -8.76
CA VAL A 71 -3.17 -10.22 -7.67
C VAL A 71 -1.74 -10.72 -7.58
N THR A 72 -0.80 -9.78 -7.58
CA THR A 72 0.58 -9.97 -7.13
C THR A 72 0.75 -9.23 -5.80
N GLY A 73 1.11 -9.95 -4.75
CA GLY A 73 1.37 -9.38 -3.43
C GLY A 73 2.87 -9.32 -3.13
N VAL A 74 3.34 -8.17 -2.69
CA VAL A 74 4.73 -7.98 -2.24
C VAL A 74 4.74 -7.61 -0.77
N ASP A 75 5.54 -8.32 0.02
CA ASP A 75 5.79 -7.98 1.41
C ASP A 75 7.26 -8.25 1.77
N PHE A 76 7.80 -7.47 2.71
CA PHE A 76 9.17 -7.66 3.17
C PHE A 76 9.30 -8.78 4.21
N ALA A 77 8.20 -9.13 4.91
CA ALA A 77 8.17 -10.14 5.96
C ALA A 77 7.81 -11.53 5.38
N THR A 78 8.76 -12.45 5.43
CA THR A 78 8.56 -13.83 4.94
C THR A 78 7.46 -14.53 5.71
N SER A 79 7.36 -14.33 7.03
CA SER A 79 6.32 -14.92 7.87
C SER A 79 4.90 -14.52 7.44
N MET A 80 4.72 -13.29 6.95
CA MET A 80 3.45 -12.84 6.38
C MET A 80 3.11 -13.59 5.09
N LEU A 81 4.09 -13.67 4.18
CA LEU A 81 3.91 -14.33 2.88
C LEU A 81 3.66 -15.84 3.01
N ASP A 82 4.22 -16.50 4.00
CA ASP A 82 3.96 -17.92 4.26
C ASP A 82 2.50 -18.17 4.65
N LEU A 83 1.89 -17.25 5.41
CA LEU A 83 0.46 -17.28 5.69
C LEU A 83 -0.37 -17.01 4.42
N ALA A 84 0.03 -16.03 3.60
CA ALA A 84 -0.64 -15.72 2.34
C ALA A 84 -0.58 -16.90 1.37
N ARG A 85 0.58 -17.50 1.16
CA ARG A 85 0.77 -18.69 0.31
C ARG A 85 -0.07 -19.87 0.75
N THR A 86 -0.16 -20.08 2.06
CA THR A 86 -0.94 -21.19 2.64
C THR A 86 -2.43 -21.00 2.40
N ARG A 87 -2.95 -19.78 2.55
CA ARG A 87 -4.39 -19.47 2.42
C ARG A 87 -4.84 -19.27 0.99
N TRP A 88 -4.00 -18.60 0.21
CA TRP A 88 -4.32 -18.11 -1.13
C TRP A 88 -3.28 -18.59 -2.13
N PRO A 89 -3.16 -19.93 -2.38
CA PRO A 89 -2.13 -20.48 -3.26
C PRO A 89 -2.28 -20.06 -4.74
N GLN A 90 -3.41 -19.45 -5.11
CA GLN A 90 -3.64 -18.89 -6.45
C GLN A 90 -3.07 -17.49 -6.63
N GLY A 91 -2.69 -16.79 -5.54
CA GLY A 91 -2.03 -15.49 -5.63
C GLY A 91 -0.52 -15.63 -5.89
N ASP A 92 0.06 -14.60 -6.46
CA ASP A 92 1.51 -14.50 -6.67
C ASP A 92 2.13 -13.70 -5.51
N TRP A 93 2.81 -14.40 -4.60
CA TRP A 93 3.33 -13.83 -3.35
C TRP A 93 4.85 -13.75 -3.38
N ARG A 94 5.38 -12.52 -3.44
CA ARG A 94 6.81 -12.25 -3.61
C ARG A 94 7.39 -11.52 -2.41
N GLN A 95 8.55 -11.97 -1.95
CA GLN A 95 9.29 -11.21 -0.95
C GLN A 95 9.99 -10.03 -1.62
N GLY A 96 9.78 -8.85 -1.09
CA GLY A 96 10.40 -7.63 -1.60
C GLY A 96 10.15 -6.44 -0.69
N ASP A 97 10.99 -5.43 -0.87
CA ASP A 97 10.88 -4.16 -0.15
C ASP A 97 10.39 -3.08 -1.13
N MET A 98 9.29 -2.41 -0.82
CA MET A 98 8.74 -1.37 -1.68
C MET A 98 9.67 -0.17 -1.85
N ARG A 99 10.67 0.00 -0.99
CA ARG A 99 11.71 1.04 -1.11
C ARG A 99 12.62 0.83 -2.31
N GLY A 100 12.81 -0.42 -2.71
CA GLY A 100 13.62 -0.81 -3.87
C GLY A 100 12.83 -1.62 -4.89
N LEU A 101 11.54 -1.33 -5.03
CA LEU A 101 10.65 -2.06 -5.93
C LEU A 101 11.16 -2.01 -7.38
N ASP A 102 11.47 -3.18 -7.91
CA ASP A 102 11.93 -3.38 -9.28
C ASP A 102 11.40 -4.73 -9.80
N LEU A 103 10.23 -4.66 -10.42
CA LEU A 103 9.56 -5.80 -11.04
C LEU A 103 9.59 -5.59 -12.56
N ASP A 104 9.96 -6.61 -13.32
CA ASP A 104 10.00 -6.57 -14.81
C ASP A 104 8.59 -6.64 -15.42
N GLU A 105 7.62 -5.92 -14.82
CA GLU A 105 6.23 -5.96 -15.25
C GLU A 105 5.45 -4.72 -14.81
N THR A 106 4.30 -4.51 -15.45
CA THR A 106 3.40 -3.41 -15.13
C THR A 106 2.03 -3.91 -14.69
N PHE A 107 1.31 -3.05 -13.97
CA PHE A 107 0.02 -3.33 -13.36
C PHE A 107 -1.00 -2.26 -13.74
N ASP A 108 -2.26 -2.63 -13.79
CA ASP A 108 -3.37 -1.70 -14.03
C ASP A 108 -3.69 -0.91 -12.75
N GLY A 109 -3.43 -1.52 -11.59
CA GLY A 109 -3.63 -0.89 -10.31
C GLY A 109 -2.57 -1.26 -9.28
N ILE A 110 -2.21 -0.31 -8.42
CA ILE A 110 -1.31 -0.54 -7.27
C ILE A 110 -2.02 -0.09 -6.01
N ILE A 111 -2.02 -0.95 -5.00
CA ILE A 111 -2.54 -0.62 -3.67
C ILE A 111 -1.42 -0.78 -2.63
N ALA A 112 -1.40 0.12 -1.64
CA ALA A 112 -0.56 -0.01 -0.46
C ALA A 112 -1.38 0.44 0.77
N TRP A 113 -2.11 -0.50 1.36
CA TRP A 113 -2.98 -0.25 2.49
C TRP A 113 -2.32 -0.69 3.79
N ASP A 114 -2.29 0.17 4.79
CA ASP A 114 -1.64 -0.03 6.09
C ASP A 114 -0.16 -0.42 6.01
N SER A 115 0.55 0.06 4.98
CA SER A 115 1.94 -0.31 4.72
C SER A 115 2.82 0.89 4.36
N PHE A 116 2.38 1.75 3.44
CA PHE A 116 3.16 2.84 2.87
C PHE A 116 3.65 3.87 3.91
N PHE A 117 2.88 4.12 4.94
CA PHE A 117 3.24 5.07 6.00
C PHE A 117 4.36 4.57 6.95
N HIS A 118 4.85 3.33 6.78
CA HIS A 118 6.07 2.86 7.45
C HIS A 118 7.35 3.39 6.80
N LEU A 119 7.26 3.98 5.62
CA LEU A 119 8.37 4.58 4.91
C LEU A 119 8.68 5.98 5.45
N ARG A 120 9.97 6.35 5.45
CA ARG A 120 10.38 7.74 5.71
C ARG A 120 9.86 8.67 4.61
N PRO A 121 9.78 9.99 4.87
CA PRO A 121 9.29 10.93 3.86
C PRO A 121 10.03 10.91 2.52
N ASP A 122 11.35 10.71 2.52
CA ASP A 122 12.18 10.56 1.32
C ASP A 122 11.95 9.20 0.62
N GLU A 123 11.80 8.14 1.41
CA GLU A 123 11.46 6.80 0.91
C GLU A 123 10.06 6.76 0.29
N GLN A 124 9.08 7.51 0.86
CA GLN A 124 7.74 7.65 0.27
C GLN A 124 7.80 8.29 -1.13
N ARG A 125 8.61 9.34 -1.31
CA ARG A 125 8.82 9.98 -2.63
C ARG A 125 9.42 9.00 -3.64
N THR A 126 10.41 8.23 -3.22
CA THR A 126 11.04 7.20 -4.05
C THR A 126 10.05 6.08 -4.39
N CYS A 127 9.25 5.63 -3.43
CA CYS A 127 8.25 4.58 -3.64
C CYS A 127 7.15 5.04 -4.62
N ILE A 128 6.71 6.31 -4.57
CA ILE A 128 5.77 6.88 -5.54
C ILE A 128 6.37 6.83 -6.97
N ALA A 129 7.65 7.14 -7.13
CA ALA A 129 8.33 7.02 -8.43
C ALA A 129 8.39 5.56 -8.91
N HIS A 130 8.62 4.61 -8.00
CA HIS A 130 8.56 3.18 -8.31
C HIS A 130 7.15 2.76 -8.73
N MET A 131 6.11 3.15 -7.99
CA MET A 131 4.71 2.88 -8.37
C MET A 131 4.41 3.42 -9.77
N ALA A 132 4.82 4.65 -10.10
CA ALA A 132 4.60 5.24 -11.41
C ALA A 132 5.24 4.44 -12.55
N ARG A 133 6.45 3.87 -12.34
CA ARG A 133 7.11 3.01 -13.33
C ARG A 133 6.41 1.68 -13.55
N HIS A 134 5.82 1.13 -12.49
CA HIS A 134 5.12 -0.15 -12.53
C HIS A 134 3.63 -0.03 -12.91
N LEU A 135 3.12 1.17 -13.15
CA LEU A 135 1.77 1.38 -13.67
C LEU A 135 1.75 1.46 -15.19
N VAL A 136 0.75 0.84 -15.80
CA VAL A 136 0.39 1.12 -17.19
C VAL A 136 -0.10 2.57 -17.33
N PRO A 137 -0.03 3.20 -18.51
CA PRO A 137 -0.70 4.48 -18.76
C PRO A 137 -2.19 4.39 -18.41
N GLY A 138 -2.70 5.36 -17.66
CA GLY A 138 -4.07 5.35 -17.14
C GLY A 138 -4.33 4.44 -15.94
N GLY A 139 -3.32 3.73 -15.44
CA GLY A 139 -3.39 2.91 -14.23
C GLY A 139 -3.61 3.73 -12.97
N SER A 140 -4.11 3.09 -11.92
CA SER A 140 -4.55 3.75 -10.69
C SER A 140 -3.74 3.33 -9.46
N VAL A 141 -3.60 4.24 -8.50
CA VAL A 141 -3.00 3.99 -7.17
C VAL A 141 -4.04 4.23 -6.08
N LEU A 142 -4.00 3.39 -5.05
CA LEU A 142 -4.75 3.58 -3.80
C LEU A 142 -3.80 3.35 -2.62
N ILE A 143 -3.58 4.36 -1.78
CA ILE A 143 -2.68 4.25 -0.62
C ILE A 143 -3.30 4.86 0.63
N THR A 144 -2.97 4.30 1.80
CA THR A 144 -3.22 4.96 3.08
C THR A 144 -2.03 5.80 3.49
N VAL A 145 -2.30 7.01 3.99
CA VAL A 145 -1.32 8.02 4.36
C VAL A 145 -1.73 8.72 5.65
N GLY A 146 -0.90 9.58 6.21
CA GLY A 146 -1.33 10.51 7.26
C GLY A 146 -2.08 11.71 6.69
N HIS A 147 -2.88 12.37 7.52
CA HIS A 147 -3.64 13.57 7.13
C HIS A 147 -2.77 14.85 7.05
N MET A 148 -1.58 14.82 7.64
CA MET A 148 -0.59 15.90 7.63
C MET A 148 0.84 15.37 7.62
N ALA A 149 1.80 16.21 7.27
CA ALA A 149 3.21 15.87 7.36
C ALA A 149 3.61 15.64 8.83
N GLY A 150 4.40 14.60 9.05
CA GLY A 150 4.95 14.32 10.38
C GLY A 150 5.47 12.90 10.49
N GLU A 151 6.10 12.66 11.61
CA GLU A 151 6.62 11.35 12.00
C GLU A 151 6.04 10.99 13.37
N THR A 152 5.66 9.74 13.55
CA THR A 152 5.09 9.21 14.79
C THR A 152 5.40 7.72 14.92
N THR A 153 4.86 7.09 15.93
CA THR A 153 4.97 5.64 16.11
C THR A 153 3.59 5.02 16.28
N GLY A 154 3.47 3.78 15.81
CA GLY A 154 2.34 2.90 16.08
C GLY A 154 2.79 1.66 16.85
N THR A 155 1.91 0.68 16.99
CA THR A 155 2.22 -0.59 17.65
C THR A 155 1.66 -1.77 16.87
N VAL A 156 2.45 -2.85 16.78
CA VAL A 156 2.06 -4.13 16.22
C VAL A 156 2.44 -5.23 17.22
N GLY A 157 1.47 -5.98 17.72
CA GLY A 157 1.71 -7.00 18.75
C GLY A 157 2.35 -6.46 20.03
N GLY A 158 2.15 -5.16 20.35
CA GLY A 158 2.77 -4.49 21.50
C GLY A 158 4.19 -3.96 21.24
N GLU A 159 4.76 -4.20 20.08
CA GLU A 159 6.05 -3.65 19.66
C GLU A 159 5.87 -2.36 18.87
N THR A 160 6.77 -1.40 19.07
CA THR A 160 6.71 -0.09 18.41
C THR A 160 7.14 -0.19 16.94
N VAL A 161 6.40 0.47 16.06
CA VAL A 161 6.73 0.61 14.64
C VAL A 161 6.72 2.09 14.23
N TYR A 162 7.57 2.43 13.25
CA TYR A 162 7.69 3.78 12.73
C TYR A 162 6.56 4.13 11.76
N HIS A 163 6.04 5.35 11.85
CA HIS A 163 5.08 5.92 10.91
C HIS A 163 5.50 7.32 10.48
N ALA A 164 5.29 7.64 9.22
CA ALA A 164 5.46 8.99 8.69
C ALA A 164 4.45 9.30 7.59
N SER A 165 4.32 10.57 7.30
CA SER A 165 3.55 11.06 6.17
C SER A 165 4.13 12.35 5.61
N LEU A 166 3.96 12.56 4.32
CA LEU A 166 4.12 13.85 3.66
C LEU A 166 2.86 14.71 3.92
N SER A 167 2.94 16.01 3.65
CA SER A 167 1.73 16.84 3.57
C SER A 167 0.90 16.49 2.33
N PRO A 168 -0.42 16.75 2.32
CA PRO A 168 -1.24 16.57 1.12
C PRO A 168 -0.69 17.31 -0.10
N GLY A 169 -0.15 18.52 0.09
CA GLY A 169 0.49 19.29 -0.99
C GLY A 169 1.77 18.65 -1.53
N ASP A 170 2.59 18.07 -0.65
CA ASP A 170 3.78 17.34 -1.05
C ASP A 170 3.44 16.07 -1.84
N TYR A 171 2.36 15.35 -1.45
CA TYR A 171 1.88 14.21 -2.24
C TYR A 171 1.46 14.63 -3.63
N VAL A 172 0.69 15.73 -3.79
CA VAL A 172 0.30 16.26 -5.12
C VAL A 172 1.53 16.55 -5.95
N THR A 173 2.49 17.31 -5.40
CA THR A 173 3.73 17.65 -6.11
C THR A 173 4.51 16.40 -6.53
N CYS A 174 4.63 15.42 -5.62
CA CYS A 174 5.35 14.18 -5.91
C CYS A 174 4.66 13.34 -7.01
N LEU A 175 3.33 13.26 -6.98
CA LEU A 175 2.56 12.58 -8.01
C LEU A 175 2.74 13.23 -9.38
N GLU A 176 2.59 14.56 -9.47
CA GLU A 176 2.75 15.31 -10.72
C GLU A 176 4.16 15.16 -11.32
N GLN A 177 5.21 15.20 -10.49
CA GLN A 177 6.59 14.97 -10.91
C GLN A 177 6.81 13.58 -11.51
N ASN A 178 5.93 12.61 -11.22
CA ASN A 178 5.99 11.24 -11.72
C ASN A 178 4.89 10.92 -12.75
N GLY A 179 4.28 11.94 -13.39
CA GLY A 179 3.27 11.76 -14.43
C GLY A 179 1.98 11.13 -13.90
N MET A 180 1.64 11.43 -12.66
CA MET A 180 0.39 11.02 -12.02
C MET A 180 -0.39 12.23 -11.53
N ARG A 181 -1.71 12.12 -11.46
CA ARG A 181 -2.57 13.15 -10.86
C ARG A 181 -3.38 12.59 -9.71
N LEU A 182 -3.58 13.41 -8.69
CA LEU A 182 -4.50 13.10 -7.59
C LEU A 182 -5.94 13.00 -8.12
N THR A 183 -6.65 11.94 -7.76
CA THR A 183 -8.06 11.72 -8.13
C THR A 183 -8.99 11.66 -6.93
N GLY A 184 -8.44 11.50 -5.73
CA GLY A 184 -9.19 11.54 -4.48
C GLY A 184 -8.27 11.62 -3.28
N PHE A 185 -8.67 12.39 -2.29
CA PHE A 185 -8.06 12.43 -0.96
C PHE A 185 -9.14 12.67 0.07
N LEU A 186 -9.16 11.83 1.08
CA LEU A 186 -10.03 12.03 2.24
C LEU A 186 -9.22 11.79 3.50
N ALA A 187 -9.09 12.85 4.30
CA ALA A 187 -8.42 12.79 5.58
C ALA A 187 -9.34 12.17 6.63
N GLU A 188 -8.79 11.28 7.43
CA GLU A 188 -9.45 10.68 8.60
C GLU A 188 -10.89 10.22 8.32
N ASP A 189 -11.06 9.43 7.23
CA ASP A 189 -12.37 8.93 6.80
C ASP A 189 -13.08 8.16 7.93
N PRO A 190 -14.21 8.66 8.46
CA PRO A 190 -14.88 8.04 9.59
C PRO A 190 -15.48 6.67 9.27
N GLU A 191 -15.72 6.39 7.98
CA GLU A 191 -16.25 5.08 7.54
C GLU A 191 -15.15 4.05 7.31
N THR A 192 -13.88 4.46 7.42
CA THR A 192 -12.71 3.62 7.16
C THR A 192 -11.75 3.66 8.34
N ASP A 193 -12.27 3.55 9.54
CA ASP A 193 -11.52 3.57 10.80
C ASP A 193 -10.53 4.75 10.91
N LYS A 194 -10.96 5.94 10.43
CA LYS A 194 -10.18 7.18 10.38
C LYS A 194 -8.89 7.10 9.57
N HIS A 195 -8.79 6.18 8.62
CA HIS A 195 -7.69 6.21 7.67
C HIS A 195 -7.79 7.45 6.78
N SER A 196 -6.64 8.05 6.49
CA SER A 196 -6.55 9.03 5.42
C SER A 196 -6.17 8.29 4.15
N VAL A 197 -6.97 8.45 3.12
CA VAL A 197 -6.86 7.67 1.90
C VAL A 197 -6.59 8.59 0.71
N LEU A 198 -5.62 8.20 -0.10
CA LEU A 198 -5.21 8.88 -1.31
C LEU A 198 -5.39 7.96 -2.52
N MET A 199 -6.06 8.48 -3.55
CA MET A 199 -6.12 7.88 -4.88
C MET A 199 -5.44 8.77 -5.91
N ALA A 200 -4.70 8.15 -6.81
CA ALA A 200 -4.07 8.83 -7.94
C ALA A 200 -4.21 8.00 -9.22
N ARG A 201 -3.97 8.63 -10.35
CA ARG A 201 -4.00 7.98 -11.66
C ARG A 201 -2.80 8.42 -12.48
N LYS A 202 -2.15 7.47 -13.14
CA LYS A 202 -1.09 7.76 -14.12
C LYS A 202 -1.71 8.37 -15.37
N ASP A 203 -1.08 9.41 -15.89
CA ASP A 203 -1.54 10.04 -17.13
C ASP A 203 -1.41 9.05 -18.30
N HIS A 204 -2.24 9.25 -19.31
CA HIS A 204 -2.08 8.53 -20.57
C HIS A 204 -0.86 9.07 -21.30
N ASP A 205 -0.15 8.21 -22.03
CA ASP A 205 0.89 8.68 -22.93
C ASP A 205 0.25 9.72 -23.87
N GLN A 206 0.86 10.90 -23.95
CA GLN A 206 0.42 11.92 -24.91
C GLN A 206 0.66 11.33 -26.30
N GLU A 207 -0.41 11.00 -27.02
CA GLU A 207 -0.29 10.71 -28.44
C GLU A 207 0.37 11.92 -29.13
N THR A 208 1.61 11.77 -29.54
CA THR A 208 2.38 12.74 -30.34
C THR A 208 1.98 12.66 -31.80
#